data_d13c92a495b47764e0c652567618a8a0
#
_entry.id   d13c92a495b47764e0c652567618a8a0
#
_cell.length_a   1.000
_cell.length_b   1.000
_cell.length_c   1.000
_cell.angle_alpha   90.00
_cell.angle_beta   90.00
_cell.angle_gamma   90.00
#
_symmetry.space_group_name_H-M   'P 1'
#
loop_
_entity.id
_entity.type
_entity.pdbx_description
1 polymer ?
#
loop_
_entity_poly.entity_id
_entity_poly.type
_entity_poly.pdbx_seq_one_letter_code
_entity_poly.pdbx_strand_id
1 'polypeptide(L)'
;WVDQAAGQWWLAGIGSCVLVGLVVWWWRHVESFTRRCRWLRTEVRRLTVYAVQWRSVMRLSSLAADAKGHEHVPKLRRVRAEGWRDLVRVSMIKGQAPQQWEQRASGLAHSFRASSCRVRVVKPGRLELDLIHSDPLAKSVPVPELAAEETSVDLKRVTVGRTETGRPWRVRLVGNQLLVVGVSGAGKGSLLWSLVWALAPLIRSDAVRLVGIDPKGGMELGTCPEAFDKLVCDNGPDAVALLE
;
A
#
# COMPACT_ATOMS: atom_id res chain seq x y z
N TRP A 1 -36.26 25.07 36.20
CA TRP A 1 -34.84 25.45 35.94
C TRP A 1 -33.85 24.48 36.55
N VAL A 2 -34.18 23.81 37.65
CA VAL A 2 -33.29 22.83 38.32
C VAL A 2 -33.25 21.50 37.59
N ASP A 3 -34.34 21.06 36.95
CA ASP A 3 -34.42 19.77 36.23
C ASP A 3 -33.67 19.72 34.90
N GLN A 4 -33.50 20.87 34.22
CA GLN A 4 -32.73 20.92 32.97
C GLN A 4 -31.20 20.79 33.21
N ALA A 5 -30.71 21.31 34.33
CA ALA A 5 -29.31 21.20 34.71
C ALA A 5 -28.95 19.74 35.09
N ALA A 6 -29.84 19.03 35.81
CA ALA A 6 -29.59 17.64 36.17
C ALA A 6 -29.44 16.72 34.95
N GLY A 7 -30.24 16.94 33.88
CA GLY A 7 -30.16 16.16 32.63
C GLY A 7 -28.85 16.33 31.88
N GLN A 8 -28.20 17.50 31.94
CA GLN A 8 -26.93 17.74 31.26
C GLN A 8 -25.75 17.03 31.94
N TRP A 9 -25.76 16.90 33.25
CA TRP A 9 -24.71 16.21 33.98
C TRP A 9 -24.69 14.69 33.76
N TRP A 10 -25.86 14.06 33.60
CA TRP A 10 -25.95 12.65 33.23
C TRP A 10 -25.40 12.37 31.85
N LEU A 11 -25.68 13.22 30.86
CA LEU A 11 -25.15 13.09 29.51
C LEU A 11 -23.63 13.28 29.49
N ALA A 12 -23.11 14.25 30.25
CA ALA A 12 -21.66 14.46 30.40
C ALA A 12 -20.98 13.26 31.09
N GLY A 13 -21.60 12.68 32.12
CA GLY A 13 -21.10 11.49 32.80
C GLY A 13 -21.05 10.27 31.90
N ILE A 14 -22.12 10.01 31.13
CA ILE A 14 -22.16 8.90 30.14
C ILE A 14 -21.10 9.12 29.05
N GLY A 15 -20.96 10.34 28.53
CA GLY A 15 -19.94 10.69 27.52
C GLY A 15 -18.52 10.44 28.04
N SER A 16 -18.24 10.82 29.29
CA SER A 16 -16.94 10.57 29.93
C SER A 16 -16.66 9.08 30.11
N CYS A 17 -17.62 8.28 30.54
CA CYS A 17 -17.50 6.83 30.69
C CYS A 17 -17.24 6.15 29.34
N VAL A 18 -17.91 6.58 28.27
CA VAL A 18 -17.70 6.05 26.91
C VAL A 18 -16.31 6.38 26.43
N LEU A 19 -15.85 7.62 26.61
CA LEU A 19 -14.48 8.03 26.23
C LEU A 19 -13.41 7.22 26.97
N VAL A 20 -13.53 7.09 28.28
CA VAL A 20 -12.61 6.28 29.08
C VAL A 20 -12.63 4.81 28.62
N GLY A 21 -13.82 4.25 28.38
CA GLY A 21 -13.95 2.89 27.86
C GLY A 21 -13.30 2.70 26.49
N LEU A 22 -13.40 3.68 25.58
CA LEU A 22 -12.75 3.67 24.28
C LEU A 22 -11.22 3.77 24.39
N VAL A 23 -10.71 4.62 25.29
CA VAL A 23 -9.27 4.76 25.55
C VAL A 23 -8.70 3.48 26.14
N VAL A 24 -9.36 2.88 27.13
CA VAL A 24 -8.95 1.62 27.74
C VAL A 24 -8.98 0.49 26.72
N TRP A 25 -10.03 0.44 25.87
CA TRP A 25 -10.11 -0.55 24.81
C TRP A 25 -9.01 -0.36 23.77
N TRP A 26 -8.71 0.87 23.34
CA TRP A 26 -7.60 1.18 22.44
C TRP A 26 -6.26 0.73 23.03
N TRP A 27 -6.01 1.01 24.31
CA TRP A 27 -4.74 0.69 24.99
C TRP A 27 -4.54 -0.82 25.17
N ARG A 28 -5.61 -1.53 25.52
CA ARG A 28 -5.56 -2.95 25.84
C ARG A 28 -5.69 -3.88 24.60
N HIS A 29 -6.33 -3.40 23.54
CA HIS A 29 -6.66 -4.20 22.35
C HIS A 29 -6.53 -3.40 21.07
N VAL A 30 -5.33 -2.87 20.76
CA VAL A 30 -5.05 -2.00 19.61
C VAL A 30 -5.53 -2.61 18.29
N GLU A 31 -5.31 -3.92 18.07
CA GLU A 31 -5.71 -4.59 16.82
C GLU A 31 -7.23 -4.65 16.64
N SER A 32 -7.98 -4.97 17.70
CA SER A 32 -9.44 -5.05 17.64
C SER A 32 -10.04 -3.65 17.46
N PHE A 33 -9.50 -2.64 18.15
CA PHE A 33 -9.91 -1.25 18.02
C PHE A 33 -9.69 -0.72 16.60
N THR A 34 -8.48 -0.88 16.05
CA THR A 34 -8.15 -0.42 14.70
C THR A 34 -8.95 -1.17 13.62
N ARG A 35 -9.30 -2.44 13.85
CA ARG A 35 -10.17 -3.21 12.96
C ARG A 35 -11.60 -2.65 12.95
N ARG A 36 -12.13 -2.29 14.12
CA ARG A 36 -13.47 -1.67 14.25
C ARG A 36 -13.52 -0.27 13.66
N CYS A 37 -12.51 0.55 13.93
CA CYS A 37 -12.42 1.89 13.33
C CYS A 37 -12.34 1.84 11.81
N ARG A 38 -11.57 0.89 11.24
CA ARG A 38 -11.54 0.68 9.78
C ARG A 38 -12.88 0.22 9.22
N TRP A 39 -13.57 -0.66 9.92
CA TRP A 39 -14.91 -1.10 9.53
C TRP A 39 -15.91 0.06 9.56
N LEU A 40 -15.97 0.83 10.64
CA LEU A 40 -16.83 2.02 10.77
C LEU A 40 -16.55 3.04 9.66
N ARG A 41 -15.29 3.37 9.43
CA ARG A 41 -14.89 4.27 8.35
C ARG A 41 -15.35 3.77 6.99
N THR A 42 -15.22 2.48 6.72
CA THR A 42 -15.69 1.85 5.49
C THR A 42 -17.20 1.99 5.33
N GLU A 43 -17.95 1.72 6.39
CA GLU A 43 -19.41 1.77 6.36
C GLU A 43 -19.93 3.20 6.22
N VAL A 44 -19.34 4.15 6.96
CA VAL A 44 -19.67 5.58 6.82
C VAL A 44 -19.40 6.04 5.38
N ARG A 45 -18.23 5.76 4.80
CA ARG A 45 -17.94 6.13 3.42
C ARG A 45 -18.88 5.45 2.42
N ARG A 46 -19.22 4.19 2.64
CA ARG A 46 -20.19 3.47 1.79
C ARG A 46 -21.54 4.18 1.78
N LEU A 47 -22.05 4.59 2.93
CA LEU A 47 -23.35 5.22 3.05
C LEU A 47 -23.36 6.69 2.61
N THR A 48 -22.37 7.48 3.04
CA THR A 48 -22.37 8.93 2.82
C THR A 48 -21.86 9.33 1.45
N VAL A 49 -20.79 8.70 0.97
CA VAL A 49 -20.15 9.06 -0.30
C VAL A 49 -20.75 8.24 -1.45
N TYR A 50 -20.62 6.91 -1.34
CA TYR A 50 -20.94 6.05 -2.48
C TYR A 50 -22.45 5.84 -2.66
N ALA A 51 -23.20 5.52 -1.62
CA ALA A 51 -24.63 5.25 -1.76
C ALA A 51 -25.41 6.49 -2.21
N VAL A 52 -25.05 7.68 -1.69
CA VAL A 52 -25.74 8.93 -2.03
C VAL A 52 -25.40 9.39 -3.46
N GLN A 53 -24.12 9.37 -3.81
CA GLN A 53 -23.65 9.95 -5.08
C GLN A 53 -23.64 8.95 -6.24
N TRP A 54 -23.75 7.65 -5.97
CA TRP A 54 -23.54 6.58 -6.95
C TRP A 54 -24.39 6.75 -8.22
N ARG A 55 -25.69 6.93 -8.05
CA ARG A 55 -26.62 7.05 -9.19
C ARG A 55 -26.28 8.26 -10.07
N SER A 56 -26.07 9.43 -9.48
CA SER A 56 -25.76 10.65 -10.21
C SER A 56 -24.41 10.54 -10.92
N VAL A 57 -23.39 10.00 -10.27
CA VAL A 57 -22.07 9.79 -10.89
C VAL A 57 -22.16 8.82 -12.07
N MET A 58 -22.88 7.69 -11.93
CA MET A 58 -23.04 6.73 -13.03
C MET A 58 -23.77 7.32 -14.24
N ARG A 59 -24.77 8.18 -14.02
CA ARG A 59 -25.45 8.92 -15.08
C ARG A 59 -24.53 9.90 -15.78
N LEU A 60 -23.89 10.79 -15.02
CA LEU A 60 -22.99 11.81 -15.56
C LEU A 60 -21.77 11.22 -16.28
N SER A 61 -21.33 10.04 -15.86
CA SER A 61 -20.23 9.31 -16.50
C SER A 61 -20.69 8.48 -17.71
N SER A 62 -21.98 8.54 -18.11
CA SER A 62 -22.54 7.71 -19.19
C SER A 62 -22.36 6.21 -18.97
N LEU A 63 -22.32 5.78 -17.70
CA LEU A 63 -22.26 4.36 -17.32
C LEU A 63 -23.63 3.80 -16.92
N ALA A 64 -24.67 4.63 -16.82
CA ALA A 64 -26.05 4.20 -16.76
C ALA A 64 -26.58 3.99 -18.19
N ALA A 65 -27.52 3.04 -18.38
CA ALA A 65 -28.19 2.81 -19.64
C ALA A 65 -29.69 2.91 -19.45
N ASP A 66 -30.37 3.52 -20.40
CA ASP A 66 -31.83 3.52 -20.45
C ASP A 66 -32.30 2.45 -21.43
N ALA A 67 -33.12 1.52 -20.97
CA ALA A 67 -33.68 0.48 -21.79
C ALA A 67 -35.17 0.30 -21.46
N LYS A 68 -36.03 0.42 -22.46
CA LYS A 68 -37.49 0.26 -22.36
C LYS A 68 -38.11 1.18 -21.30
N GLY A 69 -37.64 2.45 -21.19
CA GLY A 69 -38.16 3.40 -20.22
C GLY A 69 -37.74 3.13 -18.76
N HIS A 70 -36.81 2.19 -18.55
CA HIS A 70 -36.25 1.90 -17.25
C HIS A 70 -34.75 2.21 -17.22
N GLU A 71 -34.34 3.00 -16.26
CA GLU A 71 -32.95 3.29 -16.04
C GLU A 71 -32.22 2.14 -15.36
N HIS A 72 -31.23 1.62 -16.02
CA HIS A 72 -30.33 0.60 -15.50
C HIS A 72 -29.02 1.25 -15.03
N VAL A 73 -28.74 1.14 -13.73
CA VAL A 73 -27.52 1.66 -13.10
C VAL A 73 -26.67 0.49 -12.62
N PRO A 74 -25.35 0.51 -12.84
CA PRO A 74 -24.43 -0.50 -12.29
C PRO A 74 -24.60 -0.63 -10.77
N LYS A 75 -24.66 -1.86 -10.27
CA LYS A 75 -24.92 -2.09 -8.84
C LYS A 75 -23.64 -1.98 -8.01
N LEU A 76 -23.63 -1.09 -7.05
CA LEU A 76 -22.62 -1.03 -6.00
C LEU A 76 -22.75 -2.30 -5.12
N ARG A 77 -21.69 -3.10 -5.03
CA ARG A 77 -21.70 -4.37 -4.29
C ARG A 77 -21.03 -4.26 -2.94
N ARG A 78 -19.81 -3.74 -2.93
CA ARG A 78 -18.99 -3.65 -1.72
C ARG A 78 -18.06 -2.46 -1.82
N VAL A 79 -17.89 -1.76 -0.72
CA VAL A 79 -16.85 -0.75 -0.55
C VAL A 79 -15.92 -1.24 0.56
N ARG A 80 -14.62 -1.02 0.40
CA ARG A 80 -13.61 -1.27 1.43
C ARG A 80 -12.65 -0.09 1.46
N ALA A 81 -12.70 0.70 2.52
CA ALA A 81 -11.82 1.84 2.70
C ALA A 81 -10.55 1.43 3.45
N GLU A 82 -9.38 1.66 2.86
CA GLU A 82 -8.07 1.36 3.45
C GLU A 82 -7.34 2.63 3.94
N GLY A 83 -8.03 3.76 3.92
CA GLY A 83 -7.50 5.05 4.38
C GLY A 83 -6.88 5.86 3.25
N TRP A 84 -5.91 5.33 2.53
CA TRP A 84 -5.27 5.95 1.38
C TRP A 84 -5.98 5.64 0.06
N ARG A 85 -6.80 4.57 0.02
CA ARG A 85 -7.63 4.17 -1.14
C ARG A 85 -8.95 3.56 -0.71
N ASP A 86 -9.90 3.54 -1.64
CA ASP A 86 -11.16 2.83 -1.53
C ASP A 86 -11.29 1.79 -2.65
N LEU A 87 -11.52 0.54 -2.29
CA LEU A 87 -11.81 -0.55 -3.21
C LEU A 87 -13.33 -0.69 -3.35
N VAL A 88 -13.85 -0.39 -4.53
CA VAL A 88 -15.29 -0.36 -4.81
C VAL A 88 -15.63 -1.46 -5.82
N ARG A 89 -16.32 -2.50 -5.37
CA ARG A 89 -16.80 -3.59 -6.23
C ARG A 89 -18.15 -3.25 -6.85
N VAL A 90 -18.23 -3.43 -8.16
CA VAL A 90 -19.38 -3.07 -8.98
C VAL A 90 -19.80 -4.26 -9.82
N SER A 91 -21.12 -4.43 -9.99
CA SER A 91 -21.68 -5.29 -11.06
C SER A 91 -22.03 -4.40 -12.24
N MET A 92 -21.43 -4.69 -13.39
CA MET A 92 -21.77 -4.03 -14.65
C MET A 92 -23.22 -4.36 -15.07
N ILE A 93 -23.79 -3.50 -15.90
CA ILE A 93 -25.03 -3.79 -16.61
C ILE A 93 -24.73 -4.71 -17.80
N LYS A 94 -25.72 -5.48 -18.24
CA LYS A 94 -25.59 -6.31 -19.45
C LYS A 94 -25.28 -5.41 -20.65
N GLY A 95 -24.32 -5.83 -21.46
CA GLY A 95 -23.86 -5.06 -22.63
C GLY A 95 -22.73 -4.08 -22.38
N GLN A 96 -22.32 -3.85 -21.12
CA GLN A 96 -21.13 -3.05 -20.83
C GLN A 96 -19.84 -3.84 -20.98
N ALA A 97 -18.80 -3.16 -21.46
CA ALA A 97 -17.44 -3.66 -21.53
C ALA A 97 -16.53 -2.98 -20.48
N PRO A 98 -15.51 -3.65 -19.95
CA PRO A 98 -14.55 -3.07 -19.00
C PRO A 98 -13.86 -1.80 -19.52
N GLN A 99 -13.56 -1.75 -20.81
CA GLN A 99 -12.92 -0.62 -21.48
C GLN A 99 -13.71 0.70 -21.34
N GLN A 100 -15.05 0.64 -21.29
CA GLN A 100 -15.88 1.81 -21.05
C GLN A 100 -15.63 2.42 -19.68
N TRP A 101 -15.35 1.59 -18.67
CA TRP A 101 -15.02 2.01 -17.32
C TRP A 101 -13.60 2.57 -17.24
N GLU A 102 -12.65 1.98 -17.95
CA GLU A 102 -11.27 2.47 -18.04
C GLU A 102 -11.22 3.86 -18.67
N GLN A 103 -11.95 4.09 -19.75
CA GLN A 103 -12.07 5.41 -20.39
C GLN A 103 -12.66 6.47 -19.46
N ARG A 104 -13.52 6.10 -18.53
CA ARG A 104 -14.15 7.00 -17.55
C ARG A 104 -13.40 7.06 -16.21
N ALA A 105 -12.31 6.34 -16.06
CA ALA A 105 -11.59 6.21 -14.78
C ALA A 105 -11.18 7.56 -14.19
N SER A 106 -10.67 8.48 -15.02
CA SER A 106 -10.29 9.83 -14.57
C SER A 106 -11.50 10.62 -14.04
N GLY A 107 -12.62 10.62 -14.77
CA GLY A 107 -13.85 11.29 -14.33
C GLY A 107 -14.43 10.70 -13.05
N LEU A 108 -14.36 9.36 -12.89
CA LEU A 108 -14.76 8.67 -11.67
C LEU A 108 -13.86 9.05 -10.49
N ALA A 109 -12.54 9.16 -10.70
CA ALA A 109 -11.61 9.60 -9.68
C ALA A 109 -12.02 10.98 -9.14
N HIS A 110 -12.18 11.98 -10.01
CA HIS A 110 -12.59 13.33 -9.63
C HIS A 110 -13.97 13.37 -8.95
N SER A 111 -14.94 12.60 -9.45
CA SER A 111 -16.29 12.53 -8.87
C SER A 111 -16.27 12.03 -7.41
N PHE A 112 -15.38 11.10 -7.09
CA PHE A 112 -15.23 10.56 -5.74
C PHE A 112 -14.07 11.19 -4.94
N ARG A 113 -13.53 12.33 -5.40
CA ARG A 113 -12.43 13.07 -4.76
C ARG A 113 -11.19 12.19 -4.53
N ALA A 114 -10.90 11.31 -5.50
CA ALA A 114 -9.68 10.53 -5.54
C ALA A 114 -8.67 11.18 -6.51
N SER A 115 -7.39 10.98 -6.27
CA SER A 115 -6.31 11.43 -7.15
C SER A 115 -6.22 10.60 -8.42
N SER A 116 -6.58 9.31 -8.34
CA SER A 116 -6.64 8.42 -9.49
C SER A 116 -7.61 7.26 -9.25
N CYS A 117 -8.04 6.63 -10.35
CA CYS A 117 -8.89 5.44 -10.34
C CYS A 117 -8.29 4.39 -11.28
N ARG A 118 -8.10 3.18 -10.75
CA ARG A 118 -7.72 2.01 -11.57
C ARG A 118 -8.89 1.05 -11.65
N VAL A 119 -9.16 0.55 -12.85
CA VAL A 119 -10.24 -0.42 -13.08
C VAL A 119 -9.63 -1.81 -13.19
N ARG A 120 -10.15 -2.77 -12.42
CA ARG A 120 -9.70 -4.16 -12.47
C ARG A 120 -10.89 -5.08 -12.69
N VAL A 121 -10.76 -6.01 -13.62
CA VAL A 121 -11.76 -7.06 -13.83
C VAL A 121 -11.55 -8.14 -12.77
N VAL A 122 -12.54 -8.36 -11.91
CA VAL A 122 -12.48 -9.41 -10.88
C VAL A 122 -13.02 -10.73 -11.44
N LYS A 123 -14.10 -10.65 -12.19
CA LYS A 123 -14.70 -11.77 -12.93
C LYS A 123 -15.69 -11.22 -13.98
N PRO A 124 -16.14 -12.03 -14.95
CA PRO A 124 -17.11 -11.59 -15.94
C PRO A 124 -18.31 -10.88 -15.28
N GLY A 125 -18.64 -9.69 -15.77
CA GLY A 125 -19.71 -8.83 -15.23
C GLY A 125 -19.41 -8.13 -13.91
N ARG A 126 -18.19 -8.26 -13.33
CA ARG A 126 -17.79 -7.60 -12.07
C ARG A 126 -16.46 -6.92 -12.17
N LEU A 127 -16.45 -5.66 -11.78
CA LEU A 127 -15.25 -4.81 -11.70
C LEU A 127 -14.94 -4.44 -10.24
N GLU A 128 -13.69 -4.11 -10.01
CA GLU A 128 -13.22 -3.44 -8.81
C GLU A 128 -12.56 -2.12 -9.23
N LEU A 129 -13.10 -1.02 -8.73
CA LEU A 129 -12.52 0.31 -8.87
C LEU A 129 -11.59 0.55 -7.68
N ASP A 130 -10.33 0.82 -7.95
CA ASP A 130 -9.32 1.17 -6.97
C ASP A 130 -9.16 2.69 -6.99
N LEU A 131 -9.88 3.39 -6.10
CA LEU A 131 -9.91 4.84 -5.97
C LEU A 131 -8.83 5.28 -4.99
N ILE A 132 -7.74 5.81 -5.50
CA ILE A 132 -6.55 6.21 -4.72
C ILE A 132 -6.72 7.68 -4.30
N HIS A 133 -6.74 7.94 -3.00
CA HIS A 133 -6.89 9.27 -2.42
C HIS A 133 -5.55 9.92 -2.09
N SER A 134 -4.56 9.11 -1.70
CA SER A 134 -3.21 9.57 -1.40
C SER A 134 -2.20 8.46 -1.74
N ASP A 135 -1.00 8.86 -2.15
CA ASP A 135 0.09 7.92 -2.39
C ASP A 135 0.84 7.66 -1.08
N PRO A 136 0.84 6.41 -0.55
CA PRO A 136 1.61 6.07 0.65
C PRO A 136 3.13 6.19 0.45
N LEU A 137 3.60 6.21 -0.80
CA LEU A 137 5.01 6.30 -1.16
C LEU A 137 5.46 7.73 -1.51
N ALA A 138 4.56 8.71 -1.50
CA ALA A 138 4.89 10.12 -1.77
C ALA A 138 5.87 10.71 -0.74
N LYS A 139 5.93 10.14 0.46
CA LYS A 139 6.90 10.51 1.49
C LYS A 139 8.05 9.52 1.50
N SER A 140 9.26 10.02 1.73
CA SER A 140 10.45 9.17 1.91
C SER A 140 10.19 8.10 2.96
N VAL A 141 10.52 6.87 2.62
CA VAL A 141 10.42 5.74 3.54
C VAL A 141 11.65 5.77 4.45
N PRO A 142 11.49 5.83 5.77
CA PRO A 142 12.64 5.77 6.67
C PRO A 142 13.35 4.42 6.50
N VAL A 143 14.67 4.44 6.70
CA VAL A 143 15.49 3.22 6.70
C VAL A 143 14.95 2.30 7.81
N PRO A 144 14.73 1.01 7.53
CA PRO A 144 14.32 0.05 8.55
C PRO A 144 15.36 0.00 9.69
N GLU A 145 14.88 -0.19 10.91
CA GLU A 145 15.77 -0.46 12.04
C GLU A 145 16.55 -1.75 11.76
N LEU A 146 17.86 -1.73 12.09
CA LEU A 146 18.68 -2.93 12.01
C LEU A 146 18.17 -3.96 13.00
N ALA A 147 18.14 -5.21 12.55
CA ALA A 147 17.96 -6.32 13.47
C ALA A 147 19.06 -6.31 14.54
N ALA A 148 18.69 -6.37 15.80
CA ALA A 148 19.64 -6.32 16.91
C ALA A 148 20.53 -7.57 16.95
N GLU A 149 20.00 -8.72 16.53
CA GLU A 149 20.68 -10.01 16.56
C GLU A 149 20.65 -10.68 15.17
N GLU A 150 21.70 -11.44 14.89
CA GLU A 150 21.85 -12.26 13.67
C GLU A 150 20.68 -13.22 13.47
N THR A 151 20.23 -13.88 14.54
CA THR A 151 19.13 -14.85 14.53
C THR A 151 17.79 -14.27 14.09
N SER A 152 17.64 -12.94 14.08
CA SER A 152 16.43 -12.25 13.67
C SER A 152 16.34 -12.01 12.15
N VAL A 153 17.40 -12.28 11.39
CA VAL A 153 17.44 -12.06 9.94
C VAL A 153 17.01 -13.33 9.19
N ASP A 154 15.81 -13.32 8.63
CA ASP A 154 15.31 -14.41 7.77
C ASP A 154 15.62 -14.14 6.29
N LEU A 155 16.62 -14.83 5.73
CA LEU A 155 17.02 -14.73 4.32
C LEU A 155 15.93 -15.12 3.32
N LYS A 156 14.86 -15.78 3.77
CA LYS A 156 13.69 -16.09 2.94
C LYS A 156 12.67 -14.92 2.90
N ARG A 157 12.84 -13.88 3.77
CA ARG A 157 11.89 -12.78 3.91
C ARG A 157 12.57 -11.45 4.25
N VAL A 158 13.65 -11.14 3.55
CA VAL A 158 14.40 -9.89 3.77
C VAL A 158 13.56 -8.69 3.35
N THR A 159 13.38 -7.72 4.26
CA THR A 159 12.62 -6.50 3.98
C THR A 159 13.52 -5.48 3.31
N VAL A 160 13.17 -5.06 2.11
CA VAL A 160 13.95 -4.12 1.28
C VAL A 160 13.26 -2.78 1.06
N GLY A 161 12.06 -2.59 1.57
CA GLY A 161 11.30 -1.36 1.38
C GLY A 161 9.83 -1.53 1.69
N ARG A 162 8.99 -0.71 1.05
CA ARG A 162 7.53 -0.78 1.16
C ARG A 162 6.88 -0.93 -0.21
N THR A 163 5.79 -1.67 -0.24
CA THR A 163 4.94 -1.80 -1.42
C THR A 163 4.06 -0.55 -1.58
N GLU A 164 3.42 -0.38 -2.73
CA GLU A 164 2.44 0.69 -2.96
C GLU A 164 1.30 0.73 -1.92
N THR A 165 1.08 -0.38 -1.22
CA THR A 165 0.08 -0.49 -0.16
C THR A 165 0.61 -0.10 1.22
N GLY A 166 1.86 0.38 1.32
CA GLY A 166 2.55 0.71 2.57
C GLY A 166 2.98 -0.49 3.40
N ARG A 167 2.82 -1.72 2.90
CA ARG A 167 3.27 -2.94 3.58
C ARG A 167 4.77 -3.17 3.34
N PRO A 168 5.49 -3.87 4.25
CA PRO A 168 6.87 -4.25 4.00
C PRO A 168 7.00 -5.04 2.69
N TRP A 169 7.90 -4.58 1.80
CA TRP A 169 8.28 -5.32 0.62
C TRP A 169 9.41 -6.27 0.98
N ARG A 170 9.13 -7.57 0.84
CA ARG A 170 10.06 -8.64 1.22
C ARG A 170 10.49 -9.42 0.00
N VAL A 171 11.80 -9.70 -0.05
CA VAL A 171 12.41 -10.54 -1.08
C VAL A 171 13.01 -11.80 -0.44
N ARG A 172 13.07 -12.86 -1.21
CA ARG A 172 13.73 -14.09 -0.82
C ARG A 172 15.09 -14.13 -1.52
N LEU A 173 16.17 -14.23 -0.75
CA LEU A 173 17.53 -14.31 -1.28
C LEU A 173 17.99 -15.73 -1.51
N VAL A 174 17.72 -16.62 -0.57
CA VAL A 174 18.17 -18.03 -0.66
C VAL A 174 17.54 -18.74 -1.83
N GLY A 175 18.40 -19.25 -2.72
CA GLY A 175 18.03 -20.03 -3.90
C GLY A 175 17.31 -19.22 -4.99
N ASN A 176 17.44 -17.88 -4.98
CA ASN A 176 16.87 -17.02 -6.01
C ASN A 176 17.92 -16.05 -6.56
N GLN A 177 17.70 -15.67 -7.82
CA GLN A 177 18.38 -14.57 -8.47
C GLN A 177 17.44 -13.37 -8.53
N LEU A 178 17.95 -12.18 -8.25
CA LEU A 178 17.17 -10.94 -8.28
C LEU A 178 17.72 -10.03 -9.37
N LEU A 179 16.89 -9.78 -10.39
CA LEU A 179 17.19 -8.81 -11.43
C LEU A 179 16.48 -7.49 -11.14
N VAL A 180 17.24 -6.39 -11.02
CA VAL A 180 16.69 -5.04 -10.78
C VAL A 180 16.90 -4.19 -12.04
N VAL A 181 15.80 -3.84 -12.69
CA VAL A 181 15.81 -3.04 -13.93
C VAL A 181 15.03 -1.75 -13.72
N GLY A 182 15.53 -0.66 -14.27
CA GLY A 182 14.87 0.64 -14.22
C GLY A 182 15.75 1.72 -14.87
N VAL A 183 15.12 2.84 -15.23
CA VAL A 183 15.81 4.02 -15.76
C VAL A 183 16.80 4.61 -14.75
N SER A 184 17.70 5.47 -15.19
CA SER A 184 18.59 6.20 -14.27
C SER A 184 17.78 7.02 -13.28
N GLY A 185 18.19 7.05 -12.00
CA GLY A 185 17.45 7.75 -10.94
C GLY A 185 16.23 7.00 -10.38
N ALA A 186 15.86 5.81 -10.89
CA ALA A 186 14.70 5.03 -10.43
C ALA A 186 14.89 4.33 -9.06
N GLY A 187 15.99 4.58 -8.35
CA GLY A 187 16.23 4.00 -7.03
C GLY A 187 16.82 2.59 -7.03
N LYS A 188 17.43 2.13 -8.15
CA LYS A 188 18.09 0.80 -8.20
C LYS A 188 19.15 0.63 -7.12
N GLY A 189 20.04 1.64 -6.98
CA GLY A 189 21.06 1.64 -5.93
C GLY A 189 20.47 1.63 -4.52
N SER A 190 19.37 2.37 -4.29
CA SER A 190 18.68 2.35 -2.99
C SER A 190 18.16 0.95 -2.64
N LEU A 191 17.69 0.18 -3.61
CA LEU A 191 17.27 -1.21 -3.38
C LEU A 191 18.46 -2.10 -3.02
N LEU A 192 19.57 -1.99 -3.73
CA LEU A 192 20.80 -2.74 -3.44
C LEU A 192 21.30 -2.42 -2.02
N TRP A 193 21.38 -1.13 -1.66
CA TRP A 193 21.78 -0.73 -0.32
C TRP A 193 20.79 -1.13 0.77
N SER A 194 19.50 -1.21 0.46
CA SER A 194 18.51 -1.77 1.41
C SER A 194 18.75 -3.26 1.69
N LEU A 195 19.25 -4.01 0.70
CA LEU A 195 19.65 -5.41 0.89
C LEU A 195 20.90 -5.49 1.77
N VAL A 196 21.96 -4.74 1.43
CA VAL A 196 23.20 -4.70 2.23
C VAL A 196 22.91 -4.32 3.67
N TRP A 197 22.08 -3.28 3.88
CA TRP A 197 21.66 -2.84 5.20
C TRP A 197 20.92 -3.94 5.97
N ALA A 198 19.97 -4.62 5.33
CA ALA A 198 19.22 -5.70 5.98
C ALA A 198 20.08 -6.92 6.33
N LEU A 199 21.18 -7.13 5.61
CA LEU A 199 22.15 -8.20 5.84
C LEU A 199 23.29 -7.79 6.80
N ALA A 200 23.37 -6.53 7.21
CA ALA A 200 24.47 -6.02 8.01
C ALA A 200 24.74 -6.81 9.33
N PRO A 201 23.74 -7.35 10.05
CA PRO A 201 24.02 -8.22 11.20
C PRO A 201 24.75 -9.50 10.83
N LEU A 202 24.38 -10.13 9.70
CA LEU A 202 25.00 -11.36 9.21
C LEU A 202 26.38 -11.12 8.61
N ILE A 203 26.61 -9.95 8.02
CA ILE A 203 27.93 -9.53 7.50
C ILE A 203 28.88 -9.32 8.68
N ARG A 204 28.43 -8.63 9.74
CA ARG A 204 29.25 -8.38 10.93
C ARG A 204 29.64 -9.64 11.69
N SER A 205 28.81 -10.68 11.65
CA SER A 205 29.10 -11.98 12.28
C SER A 205 29.86 -12.95 11.37
N ASP A 206 30.22 -12.53 10.14
CA ASP A 206 30.84 -13.36 9.09
C ASP A 206 29.98 -14.56 8.65
N ALA A 207 28.69 -14.52 8.95
CA ALA A 207 27.73 -15.55 8.49
C ALA A 207 27.33 -15.35 7.03
N VAL A 208 27.47 -14.14 6.49
CA VAL A 208 27.25 -13.80 5.06
C VAL A 208 28.41 -12.97 4.58
N ARG A 209 29.00 -13.38 3.45
CA ARG A 209 30.01 -12.61 2.74
C ARG A 209 29.41 -12.02 1.48
N LEU A 210 29.63 -10.72 1.25
CA LEU A 210 29.21 -10.03 0.05
C LEU A 210 30.38 -9.91 -0.90
N VAL A 211 30.13 -10.26 -2.14
CA VAL A 211 31.06 -10.02 -3.25
C VAL A 211 30.35 -9.10 -4.23
N GLY A 212 31.05 -8.03 -4.65
CA GLY A 212 30.48 -7.01 -5.53
C GLY A 212 31.32 -6.80 -6.78
N ILE A 213 30.65 -6.57 -7.91
CA ILE A 213 31.26 -6.08 -9.14
C ILE A 213 30.52 -4.80 -9.54
N ASP A 214 31.23 -3.67 -9.57
CA ASP A 214 30.69 -2.37 -9.99
C ASP A 214 31.47 -1.84 -11.21
N PRO A 215 31.04 -2.22 -12.43
CA PRO A 215 31.73 -1.87 -13.65
C PRO A 215 31.78 -0.35 -13.95
N LYS A 216 31.09 0.46 -13.13
CA LYS A 216 31.08 1.93 -13.25
C LYS A 216 32.12 2.61 -12.37
N GLY A 217 33.23 1.94 -12.05
CA GLY A 217 34.28 2.49 -11.23
C GLY A 217 33.94 2.68 -9.77
N GLY A 218 33.05 1.86 -9.23
CA GLY A 218 32.62 1.92 -7.80
C GLY A 218 31.58 3.00 -7.51
N MET A 219 30.97 3.61 -8.51
CA MET A 219 29.98 4.68 -8.31
C MET A 219 28.74 4.24 -7.51
N GLU A 220 28.34 2.98 -7.61
CA GLU A 220 27.14 2.45 -6.94
C GLU A 220 27.50 1.75 -5.61
N LEU A 221 28.55 0.89 -5.62
CA LEU A 221 28.92 0.05 -4.46
C LEU A 221 30.09 0.61 -3.65
N GLY A 222 30.90 1.49 -4.21
CA GLY A 222 32.08 2.06 -3.55
C GLY A 222 31.78 3.03 -2.40
N THR A 223 30.50 3.30 -2.10
CA THR A 223 30.10 4.15 -0.97
C THR A 223 30.47 3.53 0.39
N CYS A 224 30.50 2.20 0.49
CA CYS A 224 30.85 1.46 1.70
C CYS A 224 31.55 0.15 1.30
N PRO A 225 32.81 0.22 0.83
CA PRO A 225 33.57 -0.93 0.34
C PRO A 225 33.80 -1.98 1.42
N GLU A 226 33.88 -1.56 2.69
CA GLU A 226 34.05 -2.42 3.85
C GLU A 226 32.86 -3.38 4.11
N ALA A 227 31.72 -3.16 3.48
CA ALA A 227 30.60 -4.09 3.53
C ALA A 227 30.83 -5.35 2.67
N PHE A 228 31.83 -5.32 1.78
CA PHE A 228 32.13 -6.40 0.84
C PHE A 228 33.41 -7.12 1.22
N ASP A 229 33.37 -8.44 1.16
CA ASP A 229 34.57 -9.31 1.30
C ASP A 229 35.52 -9.06 0.10
N LYS A 230 34.94 -8.92 -1.10
CA LYS A 230 35.67 -8.51 -2.30
C LYS A 230 34.78 -7.58 -3.14
N LEU A 231 35.32 -6.42 -3.51
CA LEU A 231 34.68 -5.46 -4.41
C LEU A 231 35.60 -5.16 -5.57
N VAL A 232 35.16 -5.44 -6.80
CA VAL A 232 35.85 -5.12 -8.04
C VAL A 232 35.13 -3.98 -8.74
N CYS A 233 35.86 -2.89 -9.03
CA CYS A 233 35.29 -1.66 -9.58
C CYS A 233 35.55 -1.47 -11.07
N ASP A 234 35.93 -2.50 -11.79
CA ASP A 234 36.19 -2.49 -13.21
C ASP A 234 35.63 -3.70 -13.96
N ASN A 235 35.82 -3.76 -15.27
CA ASN A 235 35.44 -4.87 -16.15
C ASN A 235 36.65 -5.76 -16.50
N GLY A 236 37.71 -5.69 -15.73
CA GLY A 236 38.98 -6.36 -15.99
C GLY A 236 38.94 -7.86 -15.66
N PRO A 237 40.12 -8.51 -15.74
CA PRO A 237 40.29 -9.93 -15.44
C PRO A 237 39.84 -10.31 -14.04
N ASP A 238 39.96 -9.40 -13.07
CA ASP A 238 39.55 -9.65 -11.70
C ASP A 238 38.01 -9.78 -11.55
N ALA A 239 37.23 -9.06 -12.38
CA ALA A 239 35.77 -9.21 -12.42
C ALA A 239 35.38 -10.56 -13.02
N VAL A 240 36.12 -11.05 -14.04
CA VAL A 240 35.87 -12.37 -14.63
C VAL A 240 36.22 -13.47 -13.63
N ALA A 241 37.38 -13.39 -12.95
CA ALA A 241 37.82 -14.36 -11.95
C ALA A 241 36.88 -14.45 -10.73
N LEU A 242 36.03 -13.48 -10.51
CA LEU A 242 35.00 -13.50 -9.46
C LEU A 242 33.74 -14.27 -9.87
N LEU A 243 33.54 -14.50 -11.18
CA LEU A 243 32.35 -15.19 -11.73
C LEU A 243 32.62 -16.68 -12.00
N GLU A 244 33.89 -17.09 -12.01
CA GLU A 244 34.34 -18.47 -12.13
C GLU A 244 34.46 -19.15 -10.76
#